data_8af76171e923e676598ac185bf66fc16
#
_entry.id   8af76171e923e676598ac185bf66fc16
#
_cell.length_a   1.000
_cell.length_b   1.000
_cell.length_c   1.000
_cell.angle_alpha   90.00
_cell.angle_beta   90.00
_cell.angle_gamma   90.00
#
_symmetry.space_group_name_H-M   'P 1'
#
loop_
_entity.id
_entity.type
_entity.pdbx_description
1 polymer ?
#
loop_
_entity_poly.entity_id
_entity_poly.type
_entity_poly.pdbx_seq_one_letter_code
_entity_poly.pdbx_strand_id
1 'polypeptide(L)'
;RSHAQKKCRSLYIFGDVGRGKSMLMDLFYGTCPLLQKRRVYFHAFMREVHAFIHEARRQNQPNAIDALAEKIKASSVLLCFDEFHVTDIADAMILQRLFNRLFELDVVVVITSNRHPNDLYRGGLQKEQFLAFIRILKNQADVIELIAKTDYRLSYSPAVTTTYYFPLDNKANEFIQHRYDYLTDFAAKQSGVLQLLGRQVFLSAVHNNIA
;
A
#
# COMPACT_ATOMS: atom_id res chain seq x y z
N ARG A 1 23.37 -35.22 9.21
CA ARG A 1 22.53 -34.29 9.99
C ARG A 1 21.96 -33.27 8.99
N SER A 2 20.70 -33.45 8.56
CA SER A 2 20.00 -32.48 7.70
C SER A 2 19.80 -31.23 8.52
N HIS A 3 20.44 -30.13 8.13
CA HIS A 3 20.02 -28.82 8.63
C HIS A 3 18.59 -28.56 8.11
N ALA A 4 17.61 -28.69 9.00
CA ALA A 4 16.26 -28.21 8.68
C ALA A 4 16.38 -26.72 8.32
N GLN A 5 16.21 -26.41 7.06
CA GLN A 5 16.26 -25.05 6.57
C GLN A 5 15.14 -24.27 7.28
N LYS A 6 15.52 -23.34 8.15
CA LYS A 6 14.58 -22.55 8.92
C LYS A 6 13.71 -21.77 7.93
N LYS A 7 12.43 -22.14 7.81
CA LYS A 7 11.49 -21.49 6.89
C LYS A 7 11.44 -20.00 7.22
N CYS A 8 11.71 -19.14 6.24
CA CYS A 8 11.60 -17.70 6.42
C CYS A 8 10.15 -17.34 6.76
N ARG A 9 9.95 -16.60 7.85
CA ARG A 9 8.63 -16.10 8.22
C ARG A 9 8.34 -14.79 7.52
N SER A 10 7.09 -14.61 7.18
CA SER A 10 6.56 -13.31 6.70
C SER A 10 6.53 -12.28 7.84
N LEU A 11 6.35 -11.01 7.53
CA LEU A 11 6.28 -9.93 8.50
C LEU A 11 5.00 -9.12 8.31
N TYR A 12 4.35 -8.77 9.41
CA TYR A 12 3.26 -7.82 9.44
C TYR A 12 3.61 -6.68 10.40
N ILE A 13 3.91 -5.51 9.84
CA ILE A 13 4.34 -4.32 10.57
C ILE A 13 3.16 -3.36 10.66
N PHE A 14 2.72 -3.04 11.86
CA PHE A 14 1.63 -2.09 12.04
C PHE A 14 2.02 -0.95 13.00
N GLY A 15 1.25 0.11 12.98
CA GLY A 15 1.42 1.28 13.85
C GLY A 15 0.69 2.48 13.26
N ASP A 16 0.54 3.52 14.06
CA ASP A 16 -0.15 4.74 13.65
C ASP A 16 0.47 5.42 12.43
N VAL A 17 -0.26 6.35 11.87
CA VAL A 17 0.22 7.20 10.77
C VAL A 17 1.45 8.00 11.24
N GLY A 18 2.42 8.22 10.35
CA GLY A 18 3.62 9.02 10.64
C GLY A 18 4.71 8.28 11.44
N ARG A 19 4.56 6.99 11.73
CA ARG A 19 5.55 6.19 12.50
C ARG A 19 6.73 5.68 11.68
N GLY A 20 6.85 6.03 10.41
CA GLY A 20 7.98 5.63 9.57
C GLY A 20 7.85 4.26 8.91
N LYS A 21 6.66 3.64 8.87
CA LYS A 21 6.45 2.33 8.22
C LYS A 21 6.91 2.29 6.78
N SER A 22 6.56 3.30 5.97
CA SER A 22 6.96 3.38 4.56
C SER A 22 8.46 3.54 4.42
N MET A 23 9.09 4.35 5.28
CA MET A 23 10.55 4.51 5.31
C MET A 23 11.25 3.19 5.65
N LEU A 24 10.74 2.45 6.63
CA LEU A 24 11.26 1.12 6.97
C LEU A 24 11.13 0.15 5.80
N MET A 25 9.98 0.18 5.10
CA MET A 25 9.77 -0.62 3.90
C MET A 25 10.71 -0.21 2.76
N ASP A 26 10.96 1.09 2.56
CA ASP A 26 11.92 1.60 1.58
C ASP A 26 13.33 1.07 1.84
N LEU A 27 13.80 1.17 3.08
CA LEU A 27 15.11 0.67 3.50
C LEU A 27 15.19 -0.86 3.32
N PHE A 28 14.21 -1.60 3.82
CA PHE A 28 14.17 -3.05 3.69
C PHE A 28 14.18 -3.48 2.22
N TYR A 29 13.29 -2.93 1.41
CA TYR A 29 13.18 -3.29 0.00
C TYR A 29 14.43 -2.90 -0.78
N GLY A 30 15.01 -1.73 -0.51
CA GLY A 30 16.22 -1.23 -1.18
C GLY A 30 17.47 -2.06 -0.85
N THR A 31 17.61 -2.49 0.41
CA THR A 31 18.79 -3.26 0.86
C THR A 31 18.67 -4.78 0.65
N CYS A 32 17.45 -5.28 0.43
CA CYS A 32 17.22 -6.70 0.19
C CYS A 32 17.90 -7.14 -1.13
N PRO A 33 18.82 -8.13 -1.11
CA PRO A 33 19.60 -8.53 -2.30
C PRO A 33 18.82 -9.40 -3.29
N LEU A 34 17.58 -9.80 -2.97
CA LEU A 34 16.76 -10.63 -3.84
C LEU A 34 16.41 -9.89 -5.13
N LEU A 35 16.61 -10.53 -6.28
CA LEU A 35 16.20 -10.02 -7.59
C LEU A 35 14.70 -10.22 -7.84
N GLN A 36 14.17 -11.37 -7.42
CA GLN A 36 12.75 -11.71 -7.56
C GLN A 36 11.95 -11.16 -6.38
N LYS A 37 11.85 -9.85 -6.28
CA LYS A 37 11.06 -9.16 -5.26
C LYS A 37 10.12 -8.16 -5.91
N ARG A 38 8.94 -8.00 -5.31
CA ARG A 38 7.92 -7.07 -5.78
C ARG A 38 7.38 -6.25 -4.62
N ARG A 39 7.24 -4.94 -4.82
CA ARG A 39 6.57 -4.03 -3.90
C ARG A 39 5.38 -3.39 -4.59
N VAL A 40 4.25 -3.30 -3.90
CA VAL A 40 3.02 -2.78 -4.46
C VAL A 40 2.10 -2.24 -3.36
N TYR A 41 1.36 -1.19 -3.65
CA TYR A 41 0.27 -0.77 -2.79
C TYR A 41 -0.85 -1.79 -2.80
N PHE A 42 -1.39 -2.10 -1.64
CA PHE A 42 -2.35 -3.18 -1.50
C PHE A 42 -3.58 -3.02 -2.40
N HIS A 43 -4.14 -1.82 -2.51
CA HIS A 43 -5.29 -1.56 -3.38
C HIS A 43 -4.99 -1.77 -4.88
N ALA A 44 -3.76 -1.47 -5.32
CA ALA A 44 -3.34 -1.72 -6.70
C ALA A 44 -3.22 -3.23 -6.95
N PHE A 45 -2.66 -3.97 -5.99
CA PHE A 45 -2.60 -5.43 -6.05
C PHE A 45 -4.00 -6.06 -6.14
N MET A 46 -4.96 -5.63 -5.32
CA MET A 46 -6.33 -6.16 -5.37
C MET A 46 -7.00 -5.91 -6.72
N ARG A 47 -6.76 -4.76 -7.35
CA ARG A 47 -7.26 -4.53 -8.73
C ARG A 47 -6.68 -5.52 -9.73
N GLU A 48 -5.39 -5.85 -9.64
CA GLU A 48 -4.76 -6.87 -10.49
C GLU A 48 -5.35 -8.26 -10.22
N VAL A 49 -5.58 -8.61 -8.95
CA VAL A 49 -6.21 -9.88 -8.56
C VAL A 49 -7.61 -10.01 -9.17
N HIS A 50 -8.44 -8.98 -9.02
CA HIS A 50 -9.79 -8.96 -9.60
C HIS A 50 -9.78 -9.04 -11.13
N ALA A 51 -8.90 -8.28 -11.79
CA ALA A 51 -8.76 -8.33 -13.24
C ALA A 51 -8.34 -9.74 -13.72
N PHE A 52 -7.39 -10.38 -13.03
CA PHE A 52 -6.96 -11.74 -13.36
C PHE A 52 -8.08 -12.75 -13.18
N ILE A 53 -8.81 -12.70 -12.06
CA ILE A 53 -9.94 -13.62 -11.80
C ILE A 53 -11.04 -13.41 -12.84
N HIS A 54 -11.34 -12.17 -13.19
CA HIS A 54 -12.35 -11.86 -14.21
C HIS A 54 -11.96 -12.46 -15.57
N GLU A 55 -10.71 -12.27 -16.00
CA GLU A 55 -10.24 -12.81 -17.27
C GLU A 55 -10.19 -14.35 -17.27
N ALA A 56 -9.74 -14.96 -16.18
CA ALA A 56 -9.74 -16.41 -16.03
C ALA A 56 -11.16 -17.00 -16.13
N ARG A 57 -12.16 -16.31 -15.57
CA ARG A 57 -13.57 -16.70 -15.71
C ARG A 57 -14.06 -16.62 -17.15
N ARG A 58 -13.69 -15.59 -17.89
CA ARG A 58 -14.04 -15.46 -19.31
C ARG A 58 -13.46 -16.59 -20.15
N GLN A 59 -12.27 -17.04 -19.79
CA GLN A 59 -11.56 -18.14 -20.47
C GLN A 59 -11.97 -19.53 -19.94
N ASN A 60 -12.95 -19.63 -19.05
CA ASN A 60 -13.35 -20.87 -18.35
C ASN A 60 -12.17 -21.60 -17.68
N GLN A 61 -11.16 -20.86 -17.22
CA GLN A 61 -10.01 -21.41 -16.55
C GLN A 61 -10.39 -21.82 -15.11
N PRO A 62 -10.29 -23.12 -14.75
CA PRO A 62 -10.52 -23.57 -13.38
C PRO A 62 -9.37 -23.07 -12.48
N ASN A 63 -9.65 -22.91 -11.18
CA ASN A 63 -8.64 -22.61 -10.17
C ASN A 63 -7.83 -21.31 -10.43
N ALA A 64 -8.53 -20.24 -10.84
CA ALA A 64 -7.90 -18.95 -11.15
C ALA A 64 -6.99 -18.42 -10.04
N ILE A 65 -7.33 -18.64 -8.76
CA ILE A 65 -6.53 -18.16 -7.62
C ILE A 65 -5.21 -18.94 -7.53
N ASP A 66 -5.23 -20.24 -7.73
CA ASP A 66 -4.01 -21.07 -7.72
C ASP A 66 -3.08 -20.70 -8.90
N ALA A 67 -3.66 -20.50 -10.09
CA ALA A 67 -2.92 -20.05 -11.27
C ALA A 67 -2.29 -18.65 -11.04
N LEU A 68 -3.00 -17.75 -10.36
CA LEU A 68 -2.46 -16.45 -9.98
C LEU A 68 -1.29 -16.59 -9.01
N ALA A 69 -1.42 -17.45 -8.00
CA ALA A 69 -0.33 -17.68 -7.04
C ALA A 69 0.93 -18.24 -7.71
N GLU A 70 0.79 -19.19 -8.63
CA GLU A 70 1.90 -19.72 -9.43
C GLU A 70 2.55 -18.63 -10.31
N LYS A 71 1.73 -17.79 -10.95
CA LYS A 71 2.22 -16.66 -11.73
C LYS A 71 3.02 -15.67 -10.87
N ILE A 72 2.54 -15.36 -9.66
CA ILE A 72 3.24 -14.49 -8.71
C ILE A 72 4.56 -15.16 -8.30
N LYS A 73 4.53 -16.42 -7.92
CA LYS A 73 5.75 -17.18 -7.52
C LYS A 73 6.81 -17.19 -8.62
N ALA A 74 6.42 -17.36 -9.86
CA ALA A 74 7.35 -17.37 -10.99
C ALA A 74 8.11 -16.02 -11.14
N SER A 75 7.52 -14.92 -10.72
CA SER A 75 8.11 -13.58 -10.82
C SER A 75 8.69 -13.06 -9.50
N SER A 76 8.22 -13.56 -8.35
CA SER A 76 8.56 -12.98 -7.06
C SER A 76 8.58 -14.01 -5.95
N VAL A 77 9.68 -14.10 -5.22
CA VAL A 77 9.79 -14.90 -3.98
C VAL A 77 9.53 -14.04 -2.74
N LEU A 78 9.53 -12.70 -2.89
CA LEU A 78 9.25 -11.73 -1.86
C LEU A 78 8.20 -10.74 -2.37
N LEU A 79 7.09 -10.60 -1.63
CA LEU A 79 6.05 -9.61 -1.86
C LEU A 79 6.03 -8.61 -0.69
N CYS A 80 6.11 -7.32 -1.02
CA CYS A 80 5.98 -6.24 -0.06
C CYS A 80 4.69 -5.46 -0.35
N PHE A 81 3.83 -5.35 0.66
CA PHE A 81 2.58 -4.62 0.57
C PHE A 81 2.63 -3.35 1.41
N ASP A 82 2.42 -2.21 0.76
CA ASP A 82 2.18 -0.96 1.46
C ASP A 82 0.69 -0.74 1.68
N GLU A 83 0.37 -0.15 2.84
CA GLU A 83 -0.98 0.28 3.22
C GLU A 83 -2.03 -0.85 3.16
N PHE A 84 -1.67 -1.99 3.74
CA PHE A 84 -2.57 -3.14 3.77
C PHE A 84 -3.85 -2.82 4.54
N HIS A 85 -4.97 -2.89 3.83
CA HIS A 85 -6.27 -2.53 4.37
C HIS A 85 -7.37 -3.32 3.68
N VAL A 86 -8.01 -4.23 4.41
CA VAL A 86 -9.09 -5.08 3.89
C VAL A 86 -10.39 -4.67 4.56
N THR A 87 -11.35 -4.23 3.76
CA THR A 87 -12.68 -3.79 4.23
C THR A 87 -13.82 -4.62 3.68
N ASP A 88 -13.58 -5.35 2.61
CA ASP A 88 -14.58 -6.19 1.95
C ASP A 88 -14.36 -7.66 2.28
N ILE A 89 -15.46 -8.37 2.56
CA ILE A 89 -15.43 -9.80 2.87
C ILE A 89 -15.07 -10.64 1.64
N ALA A 90 -15.49 -10.23 0.46
CA ALA A 90 -15.15 -10.93 -0.78
C ALA A 90 -13.63 -10.87 -1.02
N ASP A 91 -13.01 -9.73 -0.78
CA ASP A 91 -11.55 -9.59 -0.82
C ASP A 91 -10.86 -10.48 0.19
N ALA A 92 -11.38 -10.54 1.44
CA ALA A 92 -10.82 -11.40 2.47
C ALA A 92 -10.87 -12.88 2.08
N MET A 93 -11.95 -13.35 1.44
CA MET A 93 -12.08 -14.74 0.96
C MET A 93 -11.09 -15.05 -0.18
N ILE A 94 -10.91 -14.12 -1.10
CA ILE A 94 -9.91 -14.23 -2.17
C ILE A 94 -8.51 -14.28 -1.59
N LEU A 95 -8.20 -13.36 -0.68
CA LEU A 95 -6.91 -13.26 -0.02
C LEU A 95 -6.59 -14.50 0.82
N GLN A 96 -7.58 -15.06 1.52
CA GLN A 96 -7.41 -16.30 2.28
C GLN A 96 -6.86 -17.43 1.40
N ARG A 97 -7.47 -17.65 0.25
CA ARG A 97 -7.05 -18.70 -0.70
C ARG A 97 -5.70 -18.36 -1.34
N LEU A 98 -5.55 -17.12 -1.79
CA LEU A 98 -4.32 -16.65 -2.45
C LEU A 98 -3.11 -16.72 -1.51
N PHE A 99 -3.24 -16.20 -0.29
CA PHE A 99 -2.13 -16.20 0.68
C PHE A 99 -1.79 -17.61 1.15
N ASN A 100 -2.78 -18.50 1.36
CA ASN A 100 -2.50 -19.91 1.63
C ASN A 100 -1.60 -20.50 0.54
N ARG A 101 -1.99 -20.32 -0.73
CA ARG A 101 -1.23 -20.87 -1.83
C ARG A 101 0.16 -20.24 -1.97
N LEU A 102 0.28 -18.91 -1.77
CA LEU A 102 1.57 -18.23 -1.76
C LEU A 102 2.52 -18.77 -0.67
N PHE A 103 2.00 -19.00 0.54
CA PHE A 103 2.79 -19.55 1.64
C PHE A 103 3.17 -21.03 1.42
N GLU A 104 2.32 -21.82 0.77
CA GLU A 104 2.67 -23.19 0.33
C GLU A 104 3.81 -23.19 -0.71
N LEU A 105 3.84 -22.17 -1.56
CA LEU A 105 4.88 -21.96 -2.57
C LEU A 105 6.13 -21.26 -2.01
N ASP A 106 6.23 -21.11 -0.68
CA ASP A 106 7.35 -20.42 -0.01
C ASP A 106 7.58 -18.98 -0.53
N VAL A 107 6.51 -18.25 -0.79
CA VAL A 107 6.57 -16.80 -1.00
C VAL A 107 6.57 -16.11 0.35
N VAL A 108 7.56 -15.27 0.60
CA VAL A 108 7.63 -14.44 1.80
C VAL A 108 6.86 -13.16 1.57
N VAL A 109 6.06 -12.77 2.55
CA VAL A 109 5.23 -11.56 2.47
C VAL A 109 5.63 -10.59 3.58
N VAL A 110 5.85 -9.32 3.23
CA VAL A 110 6.08 -8.23 4.19
C VAL A 110 4.97 -7.19 4.00
N ILE A 111 4.29 -6.88 5.09
CA ILE A 111 3.09 -6.03 5.07
C ILE A 111 3.32 -4.83 5.98
N THR A 112 2.96 -3.63 5.52
CA THR A 112 2.76 -2.46 6.39
C THR A 112 1.29 -2.10 6.47
N SER A 113 0.81 -1.77 7.68
CA SER A 113 -0.59 -1.39 7.93
C SER A 113 -0.69 -0.34 9.04
N ASN A 114 -1.77 0.43 9.04
CA ASN A 114 -2.12 1.32 10.14
C ASN A 114 -2.92 0.59 11.25
N ARG A 115 -3.24 -0.70 11.05
CA ARG A 115 -4.10 -1.47 11.96
C ARG A 115 -3.44 -2.78 12.36
N HIS A 116 -3.65 -3.16 13.61
CA HIS A 116 -3.34 -4.53 14.03
C HIS A 116 -4.16 -5.55 13.21
N PRO A 117 -3.65 -6.77 12.91
CA PRO A 117 -4.40 -7.76 12.13
C PRO A 117 -5.82 -8.03 12.62
N ASN A 118 -6.03 -8.07 13.94
CA ASN A 118 -7.36 -8.30 14.53
C ASN A 118 -8.34 -7.13 14.29
N ASP A 119 -7.84 -5.95 13.93
CA ASP A 119 -8.61 -4.72 13.73
C ASP A 119 -8.82 -4.38 12.25
N LEU A 120 -8.33 -5.22 11.33
CA LEU A 120 -8.49 -5.00 9.89
C LEU A 120 -9.95 -4.96 9.47
N TYR A 121 -10.83 -5.71 10.16
CA TYR A 121 -12.24 -5.80 9.84
C TYR A 121 -13.10 -5.56 11.09
N ARG A 122 -13.26 -4.29 11.48
CA ARG A 122 -14.15 -3.89 12.58
C ARG A 122 -15.56 -3.64 12.05
N GLY A 123 -16.56 -4.37 12.58
CA GLY A 123 -17.98 -4.08 12.37
C GLY A 123 -18.61 -4.63 11.09
N GLY A 124 -17.94 -5.48 10.32
CA GLY A 124 -18.52 -6.11 9.13
C GLY A 124 -19.38 -7.35 9.42
N LEU A 125 -20.30 -7.65 8.50
CA LEU A 125 -21.04 -8.90 8.47
C LEU A 125 -20.08 -10.07 8.15
N GLN A 126 -20.41 -11.30 8.63
CA GLN A 126 -19.62 -12.52 8.35
C GLN A 126 -18.18 -12.51 8.92
N LYS A 127 -18.01 -12.01 10.12
CA LYS A 127 -16.72 -11.89 10.82
C LYS A 127 -15.92 -13.20 10.86
N GLU A 128 -16.56 -14.35 10.92
CA GLU A 128 -15.88 -15.66 11.03
C GLU A 128 -15.00 -15.98 9.81
N GLN A 129 -15.47 -15.66 8.62
CA GLN A 129 -14.71 -15.89 7.38
C GLN A 129 -13.48 -14.97 7.31
N PHE A 130 -13.62 -13.74 7.79
CA PHE A 130 -12.48 -12.83 7.91
C PHE A 130 -11.47 -13.31 8.95
N LEU A 131 -11.94 -13.85 10.08
CA LEU A 131 -11.06 -14.41 11.12
C LEU A 131 -10.23 -15.61 10.61
N ALA A 132 -10.74 -16.36 9.64
CA ALA A 132 -9.97 -17.44 9.00
C ALA A 132 -8.73 -16.87 8.26
N PHE A 133 -8.90 -15.80 7.48
CA PHE A 133 -7.79 -15.11 6.84
C PHE A 133 -6.79 -14.56 7.86
N ILE A 134 -7.26 -13.90 8.92
CA ILE A 134 -6.38 -13.36 9.98
C ILE A 134 -5.58 -14.47 10.68
N ARG A 135 -6.18 -15.64 10.92
CA ARG A 135 -5.47 -16.79 11.50
C ARG A 135 -4.32 -17.25 10.60
N ILE A 136 -4.55 -17.35 9.29
CA ILE A 136 -3.51 -17.72 8.34
C ILE A 136 -2.37 -16.70 8.37
N LEU A 137 -2.71 -15.43 8.30
CA LEU A 137 -1.73 -14.35 8.34
C LEU A 137 -0.86 -14.41 9.61
N LYS A 138 -1.48 -14.52 10.80
CA LYS A 138 -0.77 -14.61 12.09
C LYS A 138 0.06 -15.89 12.26
N ASN A 139 -0.36 -17.00 11.66
CA ASN A 139 0.41 -18.24 11.71
C ASN A 139 1.68 -18.18 10.84
N GLN A 140 1.65 -17.44 9.75
CA GLN A 140 2.73 -17.38 8.76
C GLN A 140 3.61 -16.13 8.90
N ALA A 141 3.13 -15.09 9.57
CA ALA A 141 3.84 -13.84 9.75
C ALA A 141 4.09 -13.51 11.23
N ASP A 142 5.25 -12.92 11.51
CA ASP A 142 5.51 -12.27 12.79
C ASP A 142 4.86 -10.89 12.77
N VAL A 143 4.11 -10.58 13.82
CA VAL A 143 3.36 -9.32 13.95
C VAL A 143 4.17 -8.37 14.82
N ILE A 144 4.57 -7.24 14.26
CA ILE A 144 5.43 -6.24 14.91
C ILE A 144 4.71 -4.91 14.97
N GLU A 145 4.63 -4.31 16.13
CA GLU A 145 4.14 -2.95 16.32
C GLU A 145 5.28 -1.96 16.21
N LEU A 146 5.14 -0.98 15.31
CA LEU A 146 6.08 0.11 15.18
C LEU A 146 5.62 1.28 16.07
N ILE A 147 6.22 1.36 17.25
CA ILE A 147 5.95 2.42 18.24
C ILE A 147 6.98 3.53 18.05
N ALA A 148 6.52 4.75 17.81
CA ALA A 148 7.37 5.93 17.83
C ALA A 148 6.72 7.01 18.71
N LYS A 149 7.53 7.74 19.48
CA LYS A 149 7.05 8.82 20.36
C LYS A 149 6.61 10.06 19.59
N THR A 150 7.10 10.22 18.35
CA THR A 150 6.90 11.42 17.54
C THR A 150 6.38 11.05 16.17
N ASP A 151 5.48 11.86 15.61
CA ASP A 151 5.16 11.79 14.18
C ASP A 151 6.30 12.43 13.39
N TYR A 152 7.05 11.61 12.67
CA TYR A 152 8.22 12.06 11.90
C TYR A 152 7.88 13.04 10.78
N ARG A 153 6.63 13.10 10.35
CA ARG A 153 6.18 14.09 9.35
C ARG A 153 6.22 15.51 9.90
N LEU A 154 5.95 15.65 11.20
CA LEU A 154 5.97 16.94 11.88
C LEU A 154 7.41 17.44 12.15
N SER A 155 8.37 16.52 12.23
CA SER A 155 9.77 16.85 12.52
C SER A 155 10.54 17.37 11.29
N TYR A 156 10.05 17.09 10.08
CA TYR A 156 10.68 17.50 8.82
C TYR A 156 10.04 18.72 8.16
N SER A 157 9.10 19.37 8.81
CA SER A 157 8.55 20.61 8.28
C SER A 157 9.45 21.78 8.65
N PRO A 158 10.26 22.34 7.74
CA PRO A 158 10.90 23.62 8.00
C PRO A 158 9.75 24.61 8.18
N ALA A 159 9.84 25.39 9.23
CA ALA A 159 9.02 26.53 9.70
C ALA A 159 7.85 27.05 8.83
N VAL A 160 7.08 26.17 8.21
CA VAL A 160 5.87 26.53 7.50
C VAL A 160 4.69 26.39 8.44
N THR A 161 4.40 27.46 9.14
CA THR A 161 3.43 27.50 10.24
C THR A 161 1.99 27.24 9.83
N THR A 162 1.62 27.35 8.55
CA THR A 162 0.25 27.14 8.08
C THR A 162 0.23 26.42 6.73
N THR A 163 -0.39 25.24 6.65
CA THR A 163 -0.52 24.44 5.43
C THR A 163 -1.91 24.53 4.79
N TYR A 164 -2.84 25.16 5.43
CA TYR A 164 -4.19 25.39 4.94
C TYR A 164 -4.69 26.77 5.34
N TYR A 165 -5.70 27.27 4.66
CA TYR A 165 -6.35 28.54 4.95
C TYR A 165 -7.88 28.37 4.99
N PHE A 166 -8.51 29.00 5.97
CA PHE A 166 -9.94 29.08 6.14
C PHE A 166 -10.31 30.45 6.74
N PRO A 167 -11.41 31.10 6.32
CA PRO A 167 -12.43 30.69 5.34
C PRO A 167 -11.97 30.85 3.89
N LEU A 168 -12.74 30.30 2.93
CA LEU A 168 -12.47 30.40 1.49
C LEU A 168 -12.96 31.79 1.00
N ASP A 169 -12.16 32.81 1.25
CA ASP A 169 -12.36 34.20 0.84
C ASP A 169 -11.23 34.67 -0.10
N ASN A 170 -11.20 35.97 -0.37
CA ASN A 170 -10.15 36.55 -1.22
C ASN A 170 -8.73 36.32 -0.66
N LYS A 171 -8.58 36.30 0.67
CA LYS A 171 -7.30 36.01 1.32
C LYS A 171 -6.85 34.56 1.13
N ALA A 172 -7.78 33.63 0.92
CA ALA A 172 -7.46 32.26 0.57
C ALA A 172 -6.72 32.20 -0.78
N ASN A 173 -7.14 33.01 -1.76
CA ASN A 173 -6.45 33.08 -3.04
C ASN A 173 -5.04 33.67 -2.91
N GLU A 174 -4.89 34.72 -2.11
CA GLU A 174 -3.56 35.31 -1.81
C GLU A 174 -2.66 34.28 -1.11
N PHE A 175 -3.21 33.52 -0.15
CA PHE A 175 -2.48 32.46 0.54
C PHE A 175 -2.00 31.36 -0.43
N ILE A 176 -2.88 30.86 -1.30
CA ILE A 176 -2.53 29.84 -2.31
C ILE A 176 -1.47 30.39 -3.26
N GLN A 177 -1.65 31.64 -3.71
CA GLN A 177 -0.68 32.30 -4.59
C GLN A 177 0.71 32.39 -3.95
N HIS A 178 0.79 32.87 -2.73
CA HIS A 178 2.04 32.99 -1.98
C HIS A 178 2.71 31.61 -1.77
N ARG A 179 1.89 30.57 -1.54
CA ARG A 179 2.38 29.19 -1.43
C ARG A 179 2.93 28.65 -2.73
N TYR A 180 2.22 28.87 -3.82
CA TYR A 180 2.68 28.47 -5.14
C TYR A 180 4.02 29.16 -5.46
N ASP A 181 4.11 30.46 -5.29
CA ASP A 181 5.32 31.25 -5.55
C ASP A 181 6.50 30.75 -4.71
N TYR A 182 6.27 30.48 -3.42
CA TYR A 182 7.31 29.92 -2.54
C TYR A 182 7.78 28.51 -2.98
N LEU A 183 6.85 27.62 -3.33
CA LEU A 183 7.17 26.25 -3.73
C LEU A 183 7.84 26.16 -5.11
N THR A 184 7.58 27.14 -5.97
CA THR A 184 8.14 27.20 -7.33
C THR A 184 9.35 28.11 -7.46
N ASP A 185 9.85 28.66 -6.33
CA ASP A 185 10.91 29.67 -6.29
C ASP A 185 10.60 30.88 -7.19
N PHE A 186 9.35 31.37 -7.10
CA PHE A 186 8.82 32.48 -7.90
C PHE A 186 8.88 32.26 -9.42
N ALA A 187 8.85 31.01 -9.87
CA ALA A 187 8.84 30.70 -11.31
C ALA A 187 7.61 31.25 -12.02
N ALA A 188 7.77 31.61 -13.28
CA ALA A 188 6.68 32.08 -14.13
C ALA A 188 5.59 31.01 -14.27
N LYS A 189 4.32 31.43 -14.06
CA LYS A 189 3.16 30.54 -14.21
C LYS A 189 2.99 30.11 -15.65
N GLN A 190 2.80 28.82 -15.86
CA GLN A 190 2.43 28.26 -17.15
C GLN A 190 1.11 27.48 -16.95
N SER A 191 0.17 27.67 -17.89
CA SER A 191 -1.03 26.83 -17.90
C SER A 191 -0.70 25.45 -18.45
N GLY A 192 -1.37 24.43 -17.92
CA GLY A 192 -1.17 23.05 -18.34
C GLY A 192 -2.48 22.29 -18.47
N VAL A 193 -2.43 21.13 -19.11
CA VAL A 193 -3.54 20.19 -19.21
C VAL A 193 -3.06 18.83 -18.72
N LEU A 194 -3.71 18.32 -17.69
CA LEU A 194 -3.47 16.97 -17.19
C LEU A 194 -4.52 16.01 -17.77
N GLN A 195 -4.06 14.94 -18.42
CA GLN A 195 -4.91 13.86 -18.87
C GLN A 195 -5.04 12.81 -17.75
N LEU A 196 -6.23 12.63 -17.17
CA LEU A 196 -6.46 11.69 -16.08
C LEU A 196 -7.69 10.82 -16.40
N LEU A 197 -7.49 9.50 -16.55
CA LEU A 197 -8.56 8.53 -16.78
C LEU A 197 -9.56 8.94 -17.87
N GLY A 198 -9.05 9.44 -19.00
CA GLY A 198 -9.86 9.89 -20.14
C GLY A 198 -10.51 11.27 -19.97
N ARG A 199 -10.21 11.99 -18.89
CA ARG A 199 -10.65 13.36 -18.64
C ARG A 199 -9.50 14.34 -18.78
N GLN A 200 -9.80 15.55 -19.23
CA GLN A 200 -8.87 16.67 -19.22
C GLN A 200 -9.13 17.56 -18.00
N VAL A 201 -8.07 17.84 -17.26
CA VAL A 201 -8.08 18.79 -16.15
C VAL A 201 -7.20 19.96 -16.55
N PHE A 202 -7.80 21.15 -16.64
CA PHE A 202 -7.06 22.38 -16.95
C PHE A 202 -6.44 22.92 -15.65
N LEU A 203 -5.15 23.19 -15.70
CA LEU A 203 -4.38 23.74 -14.59
C LEU A 203 -3.98 25.16 -14.92
N SER A 204 -4.34 26.10 -14.04
CA SER A 204 -4.08 27.53 -14.26
C SER A 204 -2.62 27.92 -14.06
N ALA A 205 -1.89 27.13 -13.27
CA ALA A 205 -0.47 27.36 -13.01
C ALA A 205 0.21 26.00 -12.77
N VAL A 206 1.31 25.76 -13.48
CA VAL A 206 2.11 24.53 -13.35
C VAL A 206 3.59 24.89 -13.39
N HIS A 207 4.38 24.28 -12.52
CA HIS A 207 5.83 24.31 -12.58
C HIS A 207 6.40 23.00 -12.05
N ASN A 208 7.15 22.26 -12.87
CA ASN A 208 7.65 20.93 -12.56
C ASN A 208 6.52 20.00 -12.05
N ASN A 209 6.59 19.53 -10.80
CA ASN A 209 5.61 18.65 -10.17
C ASN A 209 4.57 19.41 -9.31
N ILE A 210 4.46 20.72 -9.46
CA ILE A 210 3.57 21.60 -8.68
C ILE A 210 2.52 22.20 -9.61
N ALA A 211 1.25 22.12 -9.19
CA ALA A 211 0.10 22.65 -9.92
C ALA A 211 -0.94 23.27 -8.96
#